data_a62d199ba2d4e9b5fa8e6a5ced80f567
#
_entry.id   a62d199ba2d4e9b5fa8e6a5ced80f567
#
_cell.length_a   1.000
_cell.length_b   1.000
_cell.length_c   1.000
_cell.angle_alpha   90.00
_cell.angle_beta   90.00
_cell.angle_gamma   90.00
#
_symmetry.space_group_name_H-M   'P 1'
#
loop_
_entity.id
_entity.type
_entity.pdbx_description
1 polymer ?
#
loop_
_entity_poly.entity_id
_entity_poly.type
_entity_poly.pdbx_seq_one_letter_code
_entity_poly.pdbx_strand_id
1 'polypeptide(L)'
;SADGKVCTFEYDNQWLASGFSISPLELPLKPDLFIAKATPFNGNFGIFEDSLPDGYGRYLLHKALLKEGINDFELSALDRLSIVGNGGMGALTYEPITSIQTGHEIEDFDLLQAKALEVLKEQQDNDAGLLLYNSGNSGGCRPKAICTNEDGHWLVKFRHTYDPQDMGKQ
;
A
#
# COMPACT_ATOMS: atom_id res chain seq x y z
N SER A 1 6.92 13.21 13.15
CA SER A 1 7.32 14.03 12.00
C SER A 1 7.93 15.32 12.48
N ALA A 2 8.93 15.87 11.79
CA ALA A 2 9.55 17.16 12.12
C ALA A 2 8.55 18.33 12.12
N ASP A 3 7.38 18.15 11.50
CA ASP A 3 6.36 19.19 11.30
C ASP A 3 5.18 19.09 12.28
N GLY A 4 5.24 18.23 13.29
CA GLY A 4 4.18 18.12 14.32
C GLY A 4 2.81 17.67 13.79
N LYS A 5 2.71 17.21 12.56
CA LYS A 5 1.47 16.69 11.98
C LYS A 5 1.21 15.28 12.53
N VAL A 6 0.14 15.14 13.29
CA VAL A 6 -0.33 13.83 13.78
C VAL A 6 -1.73 13.58 13.25
N CYS A 7 -2.04 12.34 12.95
CA CYS A 7 -3.38 11.93 12.54
C CYS A 7 -4.33 11.97 13.72
N THR A 8 -5.57 12.32 13.45
CA THR A 8 -6.69 12.18 14.38
C THR A 8 -7.73 11.24 13.79
N PHE A 9 -8.42 10.52 14.66
CA PHE A 9 -9.47 9.59 14.28
C PHE A 9 -10.67 9.71 15.20
N GLU A 10 -11.85 9.62 14.62
CA GLU A 10 -13.12 9.58 15.31
C GLU A 10 -14.03 8.57 14.63
N TYR A 11 -14.76 7.78 15.41
CA TYR A 11 -15.77 6.88 14.87
C TYR A 11 -17.02 7.65 14.44
N ASP A 12 -17.56 7.30 13.28
CA ASP A 12 -18.87 7.77 12.85
C ASP A 12 -19.98 7.30 13.81
N ASN A 13 -21.03 8.13 13.98
CA ASN A 13 -22.12 7.84 14.91
C ASN A 13 -22.89 6.55 14.57
N GLN A 14 -23.03 6.22 13.28
CA GLN A 14 -23.69 4.97 12.88
C GLN A 14 -22.82 3.77 13.22
N TRP A 15 -21.49 3.91 13.06
CA TRP A 15 -20.55 2.87 13.44
C TRP A 15 -20.51 2.68 14.96
N LEU A 16 -20.58 3.75 15.75
CA LEU A 16 -20.66 3.68 17.22
C LEU A 16 -21.88 2.89 17.69
N ALA A 17 -23.01 2.97 16.97
CA ALA A 17 -24.25 2.31 17.34
C ALA A 17 -24.28 0.80 17.04
N SER A 18 -23.53 0.33 16.04
CA SER A 18 -23.66 -1.05 15.52
C SER A 18 -22.35 -1.71 15.15
N GLY A 19 -21.23 -0.96 15.20
CA GLY A 19 -19.93 -1.44 14.79
C GLY A 19 -19.14 -2.12 15.91
N PHE A 20 -17.86 -2.24 15.67
CA PHE A 20 -16.86 -2.79 16.60
C PHE A 20 -15.61 -1.94 16.59
N SER A 21 -14.75 -2.09 17.60
CA SER A 21 -13.45 -1.44 17.62
C SER A 21 -12.54 -2.03 16.53
N ILE A 22 -12.01 -1.18 15.64
CA ILE A 22 -11.04 -1.59 14.63
C ILE A 22 -9.65 -1.86 15.20
N SER A 23 -9.34 -1.29 16.38
CA SER A 23 -8.12 -1.52 17.14
C SER A 23 -8.42 -1.39 18.64
N PRO A 24 -8.76 -2.47 19.34
CA PRO A 24 -9.27 -2.41 20.72
C PRO A 24 -8.33 -1.71 21.71
N LEU A 25 -7.03 -1.78 21.48
CA LEU A 25 -6.04 -1.18 22.36
C LEU A 25 -5.77 0.31 22.06
N GLU A 26 -5.79 0.70 20.79
CA GLU A 26 -5.49 2.09 20.38
C GLU A 26 -6.76 2.90 20.13
N LEU A 27 -7.78 2.28 19.54
CA LEU A 27 -9.02 2.90 19.10
C LEU A 27 -10.25 2.15 19.67
N PRO A 28 -10.43 2.10 21.01
CA PRO A 28 -11.60 1.47 21.59
C PRO A 28 -12.90 2.14 21.08
N LEU A 29 -13.98 1.36 20.92
CA LEU A 29 -15.24 1.87 20.37
C LEU A 29 -15.92 2.82 21.39
N LYS A 30 -15.71 4.10 21.21
CA LYS A 30 -16.32 5.18 22.01
C LYS A 30 -16.31 6.50 21.26
N PRO A 31 -17.20 7.45 21.61
CA PRO A 31 -17.31 8.74 20.92
C PRO A 31 -16.24 9.74 21.40
N ASP A 32 -14.98 9.41 21.11
CA ASP A 32 -13.83 10.24 21.45
C ASP A 32 -13.03 10.60 20.21
N LEU A 33 -12.34 11.74 20.25
CA LEU A 33 -11.31 12.09 19.30
C LEU A 33 -9.98 11.46 19.74
N PHE A 34 -9.50 10.50 18.96
CA PHE A 34 -8.20 9.86 19.17
C PHE A 34 -7.11 10.65 18.45
N ILE A 35 -5.96 10.82 19.11
CA ILE A 35 -4.81 11.53 18.56
C ILE A 35 -3.65 10.55 18.51
N ALA A 36 -3.08 10.34 17.32
CA ALA A 36 -1.96 9.43 17.12
C ALA A 36 -0.70 9.94 17.84
N LYS A 37 0.15 9.02 18.26
CA LYS A 37 1.46 9.35 18.85
C LYS A 37 2.48 9.61 17.75
N ALA A 38 3.44 10.50 18.02
CA ALA A 38 4.53 10.78 17.08
C ALA A 38 5.38 9.52 16.77
N THR A 39 5.50 8.60 17.73
CA THR A 39 6.25 7.35 17.60
C THR A 39 5.36 6.16 17.97
N PRO A 40 5.55 4.96 17.38
CA PRO A 40 6.58 4.61 16.38
C PRO A 40 6.22 4.95 14.91
N PHE A 41 4.99 5.34 14.61
CA PHE A 41 4.44 5.42 13.25
C PHE A 41 4.38 6.86 12.70
N ASN A 42 5.28 7.73 13.10
CA ASN A 42 5.40 9.11 12.59
C ASN A 42 4.09 9.92 12.64
N GLY A 43 3.31 9.74 13.70
CA GLY A 43 2.03 10.46 13.86
C GLY A 43 0.84 9.77 13.19
N ASN A 44 0.96 8.53 12.78
CA ASN A 44 -0.15 7.68 12.32
C ASN A 44 -0.54 6.65 13.40
N PHE A 45 -1.70 6.02 13.22
CA PHE A 45 -2.11 4.86 14.04
C PHE A 45 -1.57 3.57 13.41
N GLY A 46 -1.18 2.60 14.25
CA GLY A 46 -0.59 1.35 13.77
C GLY A 46 -1.46 0.59 12.78
N ILE A 47 -2.78 0.56 13.01
CA ILE A 47 -3.72 -0.11 12.10
C ILE A 47 -3.79 0.55 10.71
N PHE A 48 -3.62 1.86 10.62
CA PHE A 48 -3.59 2.57 9.33
C PHE A 48 -2.20 2.50 8.69
N GLU A 49 -1.15 2.49 9.50
CA GLU A 49 0.22 2.30 9.00
C GLU A 49 0.40 0.94 8.34
N ASP A 50 -0.24 -0.12 8.87
CA ASP A 50 -0.25 -1.47 8.29
C ASP A 50 -0.92 -1.54 6.91
N SER A 51 -1.77 -0.57 6.59
CA SER A 51 -2.39 -0.46 5.26
C SER A 51 -1.49 0.20 4.22
N LEU A 52 -0.41 0.85 4.64
CA LEU A 52 0.51 1.52 3.72
C LEU A 52 1.44 0.50 3.05
N PRO A 53 1.79 0.70 1.78
CA PRO A 53 2.76 -0.15 1.12
C PRO A 53 4.13 -0.04 1.80
N ASP A 54 4.78 -1.18 2.03
CA ASP A 54 6.14 -1.28 2.52
C ASP A 54 7.07 -1.95 1.50
N GLY A 55 8.35 -2.01 1.78
CA GLY A 55 9.33 -2.71 0.95
C GLY A 55 9.18 -2.43 -0.55
N TYR A 56 8.79 -3.46 -1.32
CA TYR A 56 8.59 -3.36 -2.76
C TYR A 56 7.48 -2.38 -3.15
N GLY A 57 6.35 -2.42 -2.47
CA GLY A 57 5.23 -1.49 -2.72
C GLY A 57 5.63 -0.03 -2.49
N ARG A 58 6.39 0.25 -1.43
CA ARG A 58 6.91 1.60 -1.15
C ARG A 58 7.89 2.08 -2.23
N TYR A 59 8.74 1.19 -2.72
CA TYR A 59 9.65 1.49 -3.83
C TYR A 59 8.86 1.86 -5.10
N LEU A 60 7.83 1.09 -5.45
CA LEU A 60 6.96 1.39 -6.60
C LEU A 60 6.21 2.71 -6.44
N LEU A 61 5.67 2.96 -5.24
CA LEU A 61 4.99 4.21 -4.93
C LEU A 61 5.92 5.42 -5.12
N HIS A 62 7.14 5.34 -4.59
CA HIS A 62 8.15 6.39 -4.76
C HIS A 62 8.44 6.65 -6.24
N LYS A 63 8.63 5.59 -7.05
CA LYS A 63 8.88 5.73 -8.50
C LYS A 63 7.67 6.33 -9.25
N ALA A 64 6.45 5.91 -8.91
CA ALA A 64 5.24 6.46 -9.50
C ALA A 64 5.06 7.95 -9.18
N LEU A 65 5.32 8.35 -7.93
CA LEU A 65 5.26 9.74 -7.47
C LEU A 65 6.31 10.62 -8.19
N LEU A 66 7.53 10.14 -8.31
CA LEU A 66 8.59 10.86 -9.03
C LEU A 66 8.22 11.15 -10.48
N LYS A 67 7.55 10.19 -11.14
CA LYS A 67 7.07 10.38 -12.52
C LYS A 67 6.05 11.52 -12.64
N GLU A 68 5.20 11.68 -11.63
CA GLU A 68 4.22 12.77 -11.54
C GLU A 68 4.83 14.08 -10.98
N GLY A 69 6.13 14.10 -10.70
CA GLY A 69 6.81 15.25 -10.13
C GLY A 69 6.48 15.51 -8.65
N ILE A 70 5.94 14.51 -7.96
CA ILE A 70 5.55 14.60 -6.55
C ILE A 70 6.68 14.06 -5.67
N ASN A 71 7.05 14.87 -4.66
CA ASN A 71 8.05 14.46 -3.68
C ASN A 71 7.40 13.62 -2.58
N ASP A 72 7.79 12.36 -2.48
CA ASP A 72 7.30 11.41 -1.46
C ASP A 72 7.46 11.92 -0.01
N PHE A 73 8.50 12.71 0.26
CA PHE A 73 8.73 13.26 1.60
C PHE A 73 7.74 14.36 2.02
N GLU A 74 7.02 14.95 1.07
CA GLU A 74 6.02 15.99 1.32
C GLU A 74 4.64 15.40 1.64
N LEU A 75 4.43 14.11 1.35
CA LEU A 75 3.16 13.44 1.59
C LEU A 75 2.97 13.11 3.08
N SER A 76 1.80 13.50 3.58
CA SER A 76 1.33 13.08 4.90
C SER A 76 0.91 11.60 4.90
N ALA A 77 0.67 11.02 6.07
CA ALA A 77 0.09 9.67 6.18
C ALA A 77 -1.29 9.60 5.51
N LEU A 78 -2.11 10.64 5.63
CA LEU A 78 -3.43 10.69 5.01
C LEU A 78 -3.36 10.74 3.48
N ASP A 79 -2.42 11.47 2.90
CA ASP A 79 -2.19 11.49 1.45
C ASP A 79 -1.83 10.09 0.94
N ARG A 80 -0.96 9.38 1.65
CA ARG A 80 -0.58 8.00 1.32
C ARG A 80 -1.74 7.02 1.46
N LEU A 81 -2.57 7.15 2.50
CA LEU A 81 -3.78 6.33 2.65
C LEU A 81 -4.78 6.61 1.53
N SER A 82 -4.93 7.86 1.10
CA SER A 82 -5.79 8.20 -0.04
C SER A 82 -5.31 7.59 -1.37
N ILE A 83 -4.00 7.39 -1.52
CA ILE A 83 -3.41 6.68 -2.67
C ILE A 83 -3.69 5.17 -2.58
N VAL A 84 -3.64 4.58 -1.40
CA VAL A 84 -4.06 3.18 -1.21
C VAL A 84 -5.53 3.00 -1.58
N GLY A 85 -6.39 3.91 -1.15
CA GLY A 85 -7.80 3.94 -1.50
C GLY A 85 -8.52 2.63 -1.19
N ASN A 86 -9.10 2.01 -2.21
CA ASN A 86 -9.77 0.70 -2.15
C ASN A 86 -8.92 -0.46 -2.71
N GLY A 87 -7.70 -0.20 -3.17
CA GLY A 87 -6.80 -1.20 -3.75
C GLY A 87 -5.93 -1.93 -2.73
N GLY A 88 -6.04 -1.64 -1.44
CA GLY A 88 -5.28 -2.30 -0.38
C GLY A 88 -5.79 -3.71 -0.08
N MET A 89 -4.85 -4.59 0.36
CA MET A 89 -5.24 -5.87 0.95
C MET A 89 -5.78 -5.63 2.37
N GLY A 90 -6.91 -6.24 2.68
CA GLY A 90 -7.49 -6.17 4.01
C GLY A 90 -8.90 -5.60 4.02
N ALA A 91 -9.39 -5.29 5.23
CA ALA A 91 -10.78 -4.87 5.44
C ALA A 91 -10.98 -3.35 5.46
N LEU A 92 -9.90 -2.57 5.36
CA LEU A 92 -9.96 -1.12 5.38
C LEU A 92 -9.85 -0.55 3.97
N THR A 93 -10.73 0.39 3.66
CA THR A 93 -10.69 1.21 2.46
C THR A 93 -10.65 2.69 2.85
N TYR A 94 -10.11 3.53 1.99
CA TYR A 94 -9.86 4.93 2.30
C TYR A 94 -10.49 5.85 1.26
N GLU A 95 -11.16 6.88 1.71
CA GLU A 95 -11.73 7.95 0.89
C GLU A 95 -11.32 9.33 1.44
N PRO A 96 -11.14 10.34 0.58
CA PRO A 96 -11.21 10.31 -0.88
C PRO A 96 -10.06 9.54 -1.50
N ILE A 97 -10.29 8.96 -2.70
CA ILE A 97 -9.25 8.23 -3.43
C ILE A 97 -8.44 9.22 -4.28
N THR A 98 -7.12 9.18 -4.13
CA THR A 98 -6.19 9.90 -5.02
C THR A 98 -5.55 8.92 -6.00
N SER A 99 -5.93 8.98 -7.26
CA SER A 99 -5.41 8.08 -8.30
C SER A 99 -4.03 8.51 -8.76
N ILE A 100 -3.00 7.91 -8.20
CA ILE A 100 -1.63 7.89 -8.77
C ILE A 100 -1.38 6.55 -9.47
N GLN A 101 -2.20 5.56 -9.15
CA GLN A 101 -2.16 4.24 -9.76
C GLN A 101 -2.85 4.30 -11.11
N THR A 102 -2.08 4.38 -12.19
CA THR A 102 -2.58 4.23 -13.56
C THR A 102 -2.36 2.79 -13.99
N GLY A 103 -3.40 2.01 -14.03
CA GLY A 103 -3.26 0.61 -14.45
C GLY A 103 -4.58 -0.09 -14.63
N HIS A 104 -4.48 -1.26 -15.19
CA HIS A 104 -5.52 -2.27 -15.28
C HIS A 104 -4.94 -3.58 -14.73
N GLU A 105 -5.79 -4.47 -14.32
CA GLU A 105 -5.38 -5.81 -13.90
C GLU A 105 -4.72 -6.53 -15.08
N ILE A 106 -3.55 -7.10 -14.84
CA ILE A 106 -2.82 -7.88 -15.84
C ILE A 106 -2.85 -9.34 -15.39
N GLU A 107 -3.43 -10.19 -16.21
CA GLU A 107 -3.49 -11.64 -15.98
C GLU A 107 -2.21 -12.36 -16.39
N ASP A 108 -1.38 -11.74 -17.23
CA ASP A 108 -0.11 -12.32 -17.69
C ASP A 108 1.00 -12.08 -16.66
N PHE A 109 1.28 -13.09 -15.85
CA PHE A 109 2.31 -13.03 -14.81
C PHE A 109 3.74 -12.99 -15.35
N ASP A 110 4.00 -13.52 -16.52
CA ASP A 110 5.33 -13.45 -17.16
C ASP A 110 5.59 -12.00 -17.59
N LEU A 111 4.59 -11.31 -18.10
CA LEU A 111 4.67 -9.90 -18.43
C LEU A 111 4.87 -9.04 -17.17
N LEU A 112 4.10 -9.29 -16.09
CA LEU A 112 4.28 -8.59 -14.82
C LEU A 112 5.67 -8.81 -14.23
N GLN A 113 6.18 -10.05 -14.28
CA GLN A 113 7.52 -10.36 -13.82
C GLN A 113 8.60 -9.64 -14.64
N ALA A 114 8.46 -9.61 -15.97
CA ALA A 114 9.39 -8.91 -16.84
C ALA A 114 9.44 -7.40 -16.51
N LYS A 115 8.27 -6.76 -16.40
CA LYS A 115 8.15 -5.35 -16.03
C LYS A 115 8.72 -5.06 -14.63
N ALA A 116 8.46 -5.93 -13.66
CA ALA A 116 9.00 -5.80 -12.31
C ALA A 116 10.54 -5.85 -12.30
N LEU A 117 11.13 -6.73 -13.10
CA LEU A 117 12.58 -6.83 -13.23
C LEU A 117 13.19 -5.61 -13.93
N GLU A 118 12.52 -5.04 -14.94
CA GLU A 118 12.95 -3.81 -15.62
C GLU A 118 12.97 -2.62 -14.66
N VAL A 119 11.90 -2.43 -13.87
CA VAL A 119 11.82 -1.37 -12.86
C VAL A 119 12.88 -1.53 -11.78
N LEU A 120 13.13 -2.78 -11.31
CA LEU A 120 14.18 -3.05 -10.32
C LEU A 120 15.61 -2.82 -10.85
N LYS A 121 15.82 -2.95 -12.16
CA LYS A 121 17.10 -2.64 -12.80
C LYS A 121 17.25 -1.16 -13.16
N GLU A 122 16.30 -0.34 -12.79
CA GLU A 122 16.23 1.10 -13.11
C GLU A 122 16.29 1.40 -14.63
N GLN A 123 15.91 0.42 -15.45
CA GLN A 123 15.92 0.54 -16.91
C GLN A 123 14.70 1.29 -17.44
N GLN A 124 13.54 1.16 -16.75
CA GLN A 124 12.31 1.87 -17.08
C GLN A 124 11.49 2.11 -15.81
N ASP A 125 11.10 3.36 -15.56
CA ASP A 125 10.22 3.72 -14.44
C ASP A 125 8.74 3.83 -14.86
N ASN A 126 8.45 3.66 -16.16
CA ASN A 126 7.11 3.89 -16.72
C ASN A 126 6.05 2.95 -16.19
N ASP A 127 6.41 1.75 -15.77
CA ASP A 127 5.51 0.71 -15.31
C ASP A 127 5.31 0.68 -13.79
N ALA A 128 5.94 1.59 -13.03
CA ALA A 128 5.85 1.58 -11.57
C ALA A 128 4.41 1.73 -11.05
N GLY A 129 3.61 2.62 -11.65
CA GLY A 129 2.20 2.79 -11.29
C GLY A 129 1.34 1.56 -11.59
N LEU A 130 1.58 0.91 -12.74
CA LEU A 130 0.93 -0.34 -13.13
C LEU A 130 1.28 -1.49 -12.18
N LEU A 131 2.55 -1.62 -11.84
CA LEU A 131 3.03 -2.64 -10.89
C LEU A 131 2.50 -2.38 -9.48
N LEU A 132 2.43 -1.11 -9.05
CA LEU A 132 1.84 -0.74 -7.77
C LEU A 132 0.35 -1.13 -7.72
N TYR A 133 -0.40 -0.86 -8.78
CA TYR A 133 -1.80 -1.27 -8.90
C TYR A 133 -1.97 -2.79 -8.73
N ASN A 134 -1.12 -3.59 -9.39
CA ASN A 134 -1.19 -5.04 -9.35
C ASN A 134 -0.55 -5.66 -8.09
N SER A 135 0.28 -4.93 -7.32
CA SER A 135 0.91 -5.46 -6.10
C SER A 135 0.14 -5.11 -4.82
N GLY A 136 -0.73 -4.13 -4.87
CA GLY A 136 -1.43 -3.61 -3.69
C GLY A 136 -0.46 -3.14 -2.60
N ASN A 137 -0.91 -3.21 -1.35
CA ASN A 137 -0.12 -2.89 -0.15
C ASN A 137 0.54 -4.12 0.49
N SER A 138 0.68 -5.24 -0.24
CA SER A 138 1.26 -6.46 0.33
C SER A 138 2.73 -6.26 0.73
N GLY A 139 3.06 -6.57 1.99
CA GLY A 139 4.35 -6.33 2.61
C GLY A 139 5.53 -7.11 2.03
N GLY A 140 6.74 -6.64 2.32
CA GLY A 140 8.02 -7.28 1.99
C GLY A 140 8.68 -6.78 0.70
N CYS A 141 9.97 -7.12 0.54
CA CYS A 141 10.85 -6.52 -0.48
C CYS A 141 10.84 -7.24 -1.84
N ARG A 142 10.23 -8.42 -1.97
CA ARG A 142 10.19 -9.15 -3.24
C ARG A 142 9.11 -8.61 -4.17
N PRO A 143 9.40 -8.55 -5.49
CA PRO A 143 8.38 -8.26 -6.50
C PRO A 143 7.23 -9.26 -6.40
N LYS A 144 6.01 -8.75 -6.48
CA LYS A 144 4.81 -9.58 -6.35
C LYS A 144 3.62 -8.94 -7.04
N ALA A 145 2.61 -9.75 -7.30
CA ALA A 145 1.29 -9.30 -7.74
C ALA A 145 0.18 -9.99 -6.95
N ILE A 146 -0.93 -9.32 -6.84
CA ILE A 146 -2.17 -9.87 -6.32
C ILE A 146 -3.07 -10.09 -7.52
N CYS A 147 -3.67 -11.25 -7.60
CA CYS A 147 -4.68 -11.54 -8.59
C CYS A 147 -5.91 -12.21 -7.95
N THR A 148 -7.04 -12.01 -8.58
CA THR A 148 -8.29 -12.62 -8.18
C THR A 148 -8.83 -13.42 -9.35
N ASN A 149 -9.16 -14.69 -9.12
CA ASN A 149 -9.83 -15.53 -10.10
C ASN A 149 -11.01 -16.26 -9.45
N GLU A 150 -11.63 -17.18 -10.16
CA GLU A 150 -12.78 -17.97 -9.67
C GLU A 150 -12.44 -18.80 -8.41
N ASP A 151 -11.17 -19.18 -8.23
CA ASP A 151 -10.68 -19.95 -7.09
C ASP A 151 -10.34 -19.09 -5.86
N GLY A 152 -10.30 -17.75 -6.00
CA GLY A 152 -10.04 -16.82 -4.91
C GLY A 152 -8.94 -15.80 -5.18
N HIS A 153 -8.32 -15.32 -4.09
CA HIS A 153 -7.25 -14.33 -4.14
C HIS A 153 -5.89 -14.99 -4.00
N TRP A 154 -4.98 -14.63 -4.87
CA TRP A 154 -3.63 -15.17 -4.93
C TRP A 154 -2.59 -14.08 -4.78
N LEU A 155 -1.54 -14.36 -4.01
CA LEU A 155 -0.33 -13.54 -3.96
C LEU A 155 0.79 -14.27 -4.69
N VAL A 156 1.13 -13.78 -5.88
CA VAL A 156 2.20 -14.32 -6.71
C VAL A 156 3.49 -13.57 -6.43
N LYS A 157 4.54 -14.25 -5.98
CA LYS A 157 5.87 -13.68 -5.76
C LYS A 157 6.76 -13.97 -6.97
N PHE A 158 7.32 -12.91 -7.54
CA PHE A 158 8.22 -12.99 -8.67
C PHE A 158 9.67 -13.16 -8.21
N ARG A 159 10.52 -13.57 -9.15
CA ARG A 159 11.96 -13.61 -8.95
C ARG A 159 12.51 -12.21 -8.74
N HIS A 160 13.50 -12.12 -7.85
CA HIS A 160 14.30 -10.91 -7.68
C HIS A 160 15.60 -11.01 -8.49
N THR A 161 16.24 -9.88 -8.78
CA THR A 161 17.52 -9.82 -9.52
C THR A 161 18.65 -10.60 -8.84
N TYR A 162 18.57 -10.83 -7.54
CA TYR A 162 19.54 -11.59 -6.75
C TYR A 162 19.24 -13.09 -6.65
N ASP A 163 18.07 -13.53 -7.14
CA ASP A 163 17.72 -14.95 -7.07
C ASP A 163 18.50 -15.76 -8.13
N PRO A 164 18.97 -16.97 -7.79
CA PRO A 164 19.53 -17.88 -8.78
C PRO A 164 18.58 -18.15 -9.94
N GLN A 165 19.11 -18.39 -11.15
CA GLN A 165 18.29 -18.55 -12.37
C GLN A 165 17.36 -19.76 -12.34
N ASP A 166 17.64 -20.73 -11.47
CA ASP A 166 16.90 -21.98 -11.33
C ASP A 166 15.92 -22.01 -10.12
N MET A 167 15.86 -20.91 -9.35
CA MET A 167 14.84 -20.79 -8.30
C MET A 167 13.44 -20.74 -8.91
N GLY A 168 12.62 -21.75 -8.59
CA GLY A 168 11.25 -21.87 -9.07
C GLY A 168 11.01 -23.07 -10.01
N LYS A 169 12.03 -23.87 -10.28
CA LYS A 169 11.92 -25.12 -11.04
C LYS A 169 11.76 -26.37 -10.16
N GLN A 170 11.42 -26.19 -8.88
CA GLN A 170 11.15 -27.31 -7.97
C GLN A 170 9.65 -27.56 -7.86
#